data_44ae40d36d538df73e8bbb466bf0ccde
#
_entry.id   44ae40d36d538df73e8bbb466bf0ccde
#
_cell.length_a   1.000
_cell.length_b   1.000
_cell.length_c   1.000
_cell.angle_alpha   90.00
_cell.angle_beta   90.00
_cell.angle_gamma   90.00
#
_symmetry.space_group_name_H-M   'P 1'
#
loop_
_entity.id
_entity.type
_entity.pdbx_description
1 polymer ?
#
loop_
_entity_poly.entity_id
_entity_poly.type
_entity_poly.pdbx_seq_one_letter_code
_entity_poly.pdbx_strand_id
1 'polypeptide(L)'
;GGFPRAFLASSDSFARRWHLDFFRTFLERDIPQLGLSIPAYTLRRFWTMIAHYHGQIIRFSELARSMSISEPTAKRYVEILTGTFMVRLLPPWFENLKKRQVKSPKVYLRDSGIFHALIGIESRDALLSHPKLGASWEAYCMEQILALVGSHEAYFWATHAGAELDLLLFRKGKRLGVEFKYMDAPRMTPSMNRACEDLKLDKLLVVYPGSLSFSLDRNMDVLSLDDALKILES
;
A
#
# COMPACT_ATOMS: atom_id res chain seq x y z
N GLY A 1 10.87 3.38 8.27
CA GLY A 1 9.47 3.48 8.68
C GLY A 1 9.18 4.74 9.46
N GLY A 2 7.90 5.02 9.70
CA GLY A 2 7.42 6.23 10.36
C GLY A 2 7.27 6.12 11.89
N PHE A 3 7.50 4.95 12.47
CA PHE A 3 7.47 4.82 13.93
C PHE A 3 8.57 5.68 14.56
N PRO A 4 8.25 6.59 15.52
CA PRO A 4 9.20 7.61 16.00
C PRO A 4 10.53 7.03 16.50
N ARG A 5 10.49 5.94 17.25
CA ARG A 5 11.72 5.30 17.77
C ARG A 5 12.59 4.66 16.69
N ALA A 6 11.99 4.17 15.60
CA ALA A 6 12.74 3.65 14.47
C ALA A 6 13.23 4.79 13.56
N PHE A 7 12.38 5.80 13.33
CA PHE A 7 12.71 6.95 12.48
C PHE A 7 13.83 7.81 13.09
N LEU A 8 13.80 8.05 14.39
CA LEU A 8 14.78 8.83 15.14
C LEU A 8 15.98 8.00 15.67
N ALA A 9 16.10 6.76 15.24
CA ALA A 9 17.19 5.88 15.68
C ALA A 9 18.54 6.43 15.20
N SER A 10 19.57 6.28 16.05
CA SER A 10 20.93 6.78 15.78
C SER A 10 21.65 6.00 14.66
N SER A 11 21.14 4.85 14.24
CA SER A 11 21.65 4.03 13.14
C SER A 11 20.60 3.08 12.59
N ASP A 12 20.81 2.59 11.36
CA ASP A 12 19.95 1.59 10.72
C ASP A 12 19.89 0.29 11.53
N SER A 13 20.98 -0.10 12.20
CA SER A 13 21.02 -1.28 13.06
C SER A 13 20.11 -1.13 14.29
N PHE A 14 20.05 0.06 14.89
CA PHE A 14 19.12 0.37 15.99
C PHE A 14 17.67 0.39 15.49
N ALA A 15 17.39 1.01 14.34
CA ALA A 15 16.06 1.00 13.75
C ALA A 15 15.57 -0.43 13.48
N ARG A 16 16.44 -1.29 12.93
CA ARG A 16 16.13 -2.69 12.68
C ARG A 16 15.86 -3.47 13.98
N ARG A 17 16.72 -3.31 14.99
CA ARG A 17 16.50 -3.94 16.29
C ARG A 17 15.16 -3.54 16.90
N TRP A 18 14.82 -2.25 16.81
CA TRP A 18 13.53 -1.76 17.26
C TRP A 18 12.35 -2.47 16.58
N HIS A 19 12.41 -2.66 15.25
CA HIS A 19 11.34 -3.39 14.54
C HIS A 19 11.20 -4.84 15.01
N LEU A 20 12.33 -5.54 15.25
CA LEU A 20 12.30 -6.91 15.76
C LEU A 20 11.71 -7.00 17.17
N ASP A 21 12.08 -6.06 18.05
CA ASP A 21 11.55 -5.96 19.41
C ASP A 21 10.06 -5.55 19.40
N PHE A 22 9.67 -4.67 18.46
CA PHE A 22 8.28 -4.31 18.22
C PHE A 22 7.44 -5.53 17.83
N PHE A 23 7.90 -6.36 16.88
CA PHE A 23 7.17 -7.59 16.52
C PHE A 23 6.94 -8.50 17.72
N ARG A 24 7.98 -8.70 18.54
CA ARG A 24 7.84 -9.52 19.74
C ARG A 24 6.81 -8.94 20.68
N THR A 25 6.96 -7.67 21.05
CA THR A 25 6.06 -7.00 22.00
C THR A 25 4.63 -6.98 21.50
N PHE A 26 4.43 -6.64 20.24
CA PHE A 26 3.11 -6.58 19.62
C PHE A 26 2.40 -7.95 19.61
N LEU A 27 3.11 -9.01 19.22
CA LEU A 27 2.54 -10.35 19.08
C LEU A 27 2.40 -11.09 20.41
N GLU A 28 3.33 -10.92 21.36
CA GLU A 28 3.37 -11.66 22.62
C GLU A 28 2.66 -10.95 23.78
N ARG A 29 2.50 -9.63 23.70
CA ARG A 29 1.88 -8.82 24.75
C ARG A 29 0.62 -8.09 24.28
N ASP A 30 0.75 -7.26 23.21
CA ASP A 30 -0.32 -6.32 22.86
C ASP A 30 -1.53 -7.06 22.26
N ILE A 31 -1.33 -8.00 21.34
CA ILE A 31 -2.42 -8.82 20.77
C ILE A 31 -3.16 -9.64 21.83
N PRO A 32 -2.49 -10.36 22.74
CA PRO A 32 -3.18 -11.04 23.86
C PRO A 32 -3.98 -10.11 24.77
N GLN A 33 -3.48 -8.89 25.05
CA GLN A 33 -4.19 -7.89 25.85
C GLN A 33 -5.49 -7.41 25.19
N LEU A 34 -5.63 -7.54 23.87
CA LEU A 34 -6.89 -7.32 23.16
C LEU A 34 -7.89 -8.49 23.28
N GLY A 35 -7.60 -9.50 24.10
CA GLY A 35 -8.43 -10.68 24.28
C GLY A 35 -8.33 -11.70 23.15
N LEU A 36 -7.27 -11.64 22.35
CA LEU A 36 -7.07 -12.49 21.17
C LEU A 36 -6.10 -13.63 21.49
N SER A 37 -6.62 -14.84 21.61
CA SER A 37 -5.84 -16.06 21.87
C SER A 37 -5.31 -16.68 20.57
N ILE A 38 -4.32 -16.02 19.95
CA ILE A 38 -3.64 -16.52 18.75
C ILE A 38 -2.17 -16.74 19.11
N PRO A 39 -1.59 -17.94 18.85
CA PRO A 39 -0.16 -18.14 19.09
C PRO A 39 0.69 -17.10 18.33
N ALA A 40 1.59 -16.41 19.03
CA ALA A 40 2.42 -15.35 18.47
C ALA A 40 3.19 -15.80 17.21
N TYR A 41 3.72 -17.03 17.22
CA TYR A 41 4.38 -17.64 16.06
C TYR A 41 3.46 -17.73 14.83
N THR A 42 2.20 -18.16 15.03
CA THR A 42 1.21 -18.30 13.95
C THR A 42 0.89 -16.93 13.34
N LEU A 43 0.64 -15.92 14.19
CA LEU A 43 0.32 -14.58 13.71
C LEU A 43 1.53 -13.91 13.06
N ARG A 44 2.76 -14.14 13.56
CA ARG A 44 3.99 -13.65 12.93
C ARG A 44 4.16 -14.24 11.52
N ARG A 45 4.02 -15.57 11.39
CA ARG A 45 4.07 -16.24 10.09
C ARG A 45 3.01 -15.71 9.14
N PHE A 46 1.79 -15.50 9.62
CA PHE A 46 0.71 -14.92 8.85
C PHE A 46 1.04 -13.50 8.39
N TRP A 47 1.55 -12.66 9.27
CA TRP A 47 1.95 -11.28 8.93
C TRP A 47 3.07 -11.24 7.89
N THR A 48 4.05 -12.13 7.99
CA THR A 48 5.09 -12.30 6.95
C THR A 48 4.46 -12.70 5.61
N MET A 49 3.47 -13.60 5.60
CA MET A 49 2.74 -13.95 4.38
C MET A 49 2.01 -12.75 3.78
N ILE A 50 1.36 -11.91 4.61
CA ILE A 50 0.74 -10.66 4.16
C ILE A 50 1.78 -9.71 3.55
N ALA A 51 3.00 -9.63 4.10
CA ALA A 51 4.07 -8.82 3.53
C ALA A 51 4.46 -9.25 2.10
N HIS A 52 4.35 -10.52 1.75
CA HIS A 52 4.55 -10.98 0.38
C HIS A 52 3.42 -10.55 -0.58
N TYR A 53 2.20 -10.34 -0.06
CA TYR A 53 1.06 -9.79 -0.83
C TYR A 53 1.06 -8.25 -0.89
N HIS A 54 2.03 -7.59 -0.27
CA HIS A 54 2.10 -6.13 -0.24
C HIS A 54 1.98 -5.50 -1.64
N GLY A 55 1.03 -4.56 -1.80
CA GLY A 55 0.71 -3.93 -3.08
C GLY A 55 -0.10 -4.82 -4.04
N GLN A 56 -0.66 -5.94 -3.59
CA GLN A 56 -1.39 -6.88 -4.44
C GLN A 56 -2.82 -7.10 -3.95
N ILE A 57 -3.67 -7.58 -4.86
CA ILE A 57 -5.03 -8.01 -4.54
C ILE A 57 -4.95 -9.26 -3.66
N ILE A 58 -5.53 -9.18 -2.46
CA ILE A 58 -5.51 -10.28 -1.50
C ILE A 58 -6.41 -11.43 -1.96
N ARG A 59 -5.91 -12.66 -1.85
CA ARG A 59 -6.65 -13.89 -2.10
C ARG A 59 -6.70 -14.71 -0.81
N PHE A 60 -7.81 -14.54 -0.06
CA PHE A 60 -7.97 -15.20 1.23
C PHE A 60 -7.89 -16.72 1.18
N SER A 61 -8.39 -17.35 0.10
CA SER A 61 -8.30 -18.79 -0.11
C SER A 61 -6.86 -19.28 -0.29
N GLU A 62 -5.99 -18.52 -0.94
CA GLU A 62 -4.57 -18.83 -1.09
C GLU A 62 -3.83 -18.68 0.24
N LEU A 63 -4.08 -17.58 0.98
CA LEU A 63 -3.54 -17.38 2.33
C LEU A 63 -3.95 -18.51 3.29
N ALA A 64 -5.22 -18.87 3.29
CA ALA A 64 -5.75 -19.94 4.13
C ALA A 64 -5.06 -21.27 3.83
N ARG A 65 -4.91 -21.60 2.55
CA ARG A 65 -4.20 -22.82 2.12
C ARG A 65 -2.74 -22.83 2.55
N SER A 66 -2.01 -21.72 2.34
CA SER A 66 -0.58 -21.59 2.70
C SER A 66 -0.33 -21.67 4.20
N MET A 67 -1.33 -21.33 5.02
CA MET A 67 -1.25 -21.36 6.48
C MET A 67 -1.89 -22.58 7.11
N SER A 68 -2.54 -23.45 6.31
CA SER A 68 -3.33 -24.60 6.79
C SER A 68 -4.42 -24.18 7.77
N ILE A 69 -5.13 -23.08 7.48
CA ILE A 69 -6.25 -22.55 8.26
C ILE A 69 -7.49 -22.39 7.38
N SER A 70 -8.64 -22.11 7.99
CA SER A 70 -9.86 -21.80 7.24
C SER A 70 -9.81 -20.38 6.65
N GLU A 71 -10.54 -20.13 5.55
CA GLU A 71 -10.67 -18.79 4.96
C GLU A 71 -11.27 -17.76 5.94
N PRO A 72 -12.31 -18.09 6.74
CA PRO A 72 -12.77 -17.19 7.79
C PRO A 72 -11.70 -16.85 8.82
N THR A 73 -10.84 -17.80 9.20
CA THR A 73 -9.71 -17.54 10.10
C THR A 73 -8.68 -16.59 9.47
N ALA A 74 -8.37 -16.77 8.18
CA ALA A 74 -7.47 -15.87 7.46
C ALA A 74 -8.04 -14.44 7.40
N LYS A 75 -9.34 -14.28 7.13
CA LYS A 75 -10.03 -12.98 7.16
C LYS A 75 -9.93 -12.33 8.54
N ARG A 76 -10.23 -13.08 9.61
CA ARG A 76 -10.13 -12.60 10.98
C ARG A 76 -8.71 -12.12 11.33
N TYR A 77 -7.67 -12.82 10.89
CA TYR A 77 -6.28 -12.40 11.14
C TYR A 77 -5.94 -11.09 10.40
N VAL A 78 -6.42 -10.92 9.16
CA VAL A 78 -6.27 -9.65 8.44
C VAL A 78 -7.05 -8.53 9.15
N GLU A 79 -8.26 -8.77 9.63
CA GLU A 79 -9.05 -7.80 10.39
C GLU A 79 -8.34 -7.35 11.67
N ILE A 80 -7.69 -8.26 12.40
CA ILE A 80 -6.87 -7.93 13.57
C ILE A 80 -5.72 -7.00 13.18
N LEU A 81 -4.96 -7.34 12.13
CA LEU A 81 -3.85 -6.51 11.67
C LEU A 81 -4.32 -5.15 11.12
N THR A 82 -5.51 -5.09 10.53
CA THR A 82 -6.13 -3.85 10.06
C THR A 82 -6.64 -3.00 11.24
N GLY A 83 -7.33 -3.61 12.18
CA GLY A 83 -7.84 -2.95 13.39
C GLY A 83 -6.75 -2.42 14.31
N THR A 84 -5.54 -2.99 14.26
CA THR A 84 -4.35 -2.53 14.97
C THR A 84 -3.45 -1.60 14.13
N PHE A 85 -3.92 -1.13 12.99
CA PHE A 85 -3.23 -0.20 12.07
C PHE A 85 -1.91 -0.71 11.47
N MET A 86 -1.68 -2.02 11.50
CA MET A 86 -0.49 -2.62 10.90
C MET A 86 -0.66 -2.84 9.38
N VAL A 87 -1.90 -3.08 8.96
CA VAL A 87 -2.27 -3.36 7.57
C VAL A 87 -3.38 -2.42 7.12
N ARG A 88 -3.33 -2.00 5.87
CA ARG A 88 -4.42 -1.35 5.16
C ARG A 88 -5.00 -2.30 4.13
N LEU A 89 -6.32 -2.38 4.08
CA LEU A 89 -7.05 -2.90 2.94
C LEU A 89 -7.59 -1.73 2.14
N LEU A 90 -7.08 -1.55 0.93
CA LEU A 90 -7.60 -0.55 -0.01
C LEU A 90 -8.72 -1.21 -0.81
N PRO A 91 -9.98 -0.75 -0.69
CA PRO A 91 -11.10 -1.36 -1.40
C PRO A 91 -11.05 -1.04 -2.90
N PRO A 92 -11.58 -1.92 -3.76
CA PRO A 92 -11.75 -1.62 -5.16
C PRO A 92 -12.91 -0.66 -5.40
N TRP A 93 -12.75 0.25 -6.36
CA TRP A 93 -13.85 1.03 -6.91
C TRP A 93 -14.61 0.25 -7.98
N PHE A 94 -15.92 0.36 -8.01
CA PHE A 94 -16.78 -0.22 -9.05
C PHE A 94 -17.42 0.88 -9.88
N GLU A 95 -17.00 0.99 -11.14
CA GLU A 95 -17.65 1.85 -12.11
C GLU A 95 -18.71 1.07 -12.88
N ASN A 96 -19.76 1.75 -13.34
CA ASN A 96 -20.81 1.10 -14.13
C ASN A 96 -20.34 0.86 -15.58
N LEU A 97 -19.51 -0.16 -15.73
CA LEU A 97 -18.92 -0.57 -17.00
C LEU A 97 -19.37 -1.96 -17.40
N LYS A 98 -19.42 -2.26 -18.71
CA LYS A 98 -19.67 -3.61 -19.21
C LYS A 98 -18.50 -4.58 -18.96
N LYS A 99 -17.37 -4.08 -18.39
CA LYS A 99 -16.15 -4.85 -18.11
C LYS A 99 -16.23 -5.49 -16.73
N ARG A 100 -15.72 -6.73 -16.63
CA ARG A 100 -15.59 -7.42 -15.35
C ARG A 100 -14.48 -6.77 -14.52
N GLN A 101 -14.79 -6.30 -13.31
CA GLN A 101 -13.89 -5.60 -12.40
C GLN A 101 -13.50 -6.50 -11.22
N VAL A 102 -12.35 -6.22 -10.61
CA VAL A 102 -11.84 -6.93 -9.43
C VAL A 102 -12.67 -6.57 -8.20
N LYS A 103 -12.95 -7.56 -7.33
CA LYS A 103 -13.79 -7.39 -6.13
C LYS A 103 -13.01 -7.46 -4.82
N SER A 104 -11.85 -8.09 -4.80
CA SER A 104 -11.04 -8.22 -3.58
C SER A 104 -10.16 -6.99 -3.38
N PRO A 105 -9.93 -6.56 -2.13
CA PRO A 105 -9.09 -5.39 -1.86
C PRO A 105 -7.61 -5.66 -2.15
N LYS A 106 -6.84 -4.60 -2.38
CA LYS A 106 -5.37 -4.61 -2.28
C LYS A 106 -4.96 -4.53 -0.81
N VAL A 107 -3.84 -5.17 -0.47
CA VAL A 107 -3.31 -5.18 0.89
C VAL A 107 -1.96 -4.47 0.96
N TYR A 108 -1.79 -3.61 1.97
CA TYR A 108 -0.55 -2.87 2.20
C TYR A 108 -0.15 -2.94 3.68
N LEU A 109 1.13 -3.10 3.96
CA LEU A 109 1.71 -2.79 5.25
C LEU A 109 1.79 -1.26 5.35
N ARG A 110 1.28 -0.66 6.43
CA ARG A 110 1.19 0.80 6.56
C ARG A 110 2.51 1.47 6.89
N ASP A 111 3.45 0.73 7.46
CA ASP A 111 4.79 1.21 7.78
C ASP A 111 5.83 0.50 6.91
N SER A 112 6.61 1.27 6.15
CA SER A 112 7.64 0.73 5.26
C SER A 112 8.77 0.02 6.02
N GLY A 113 9.13 0.47 7.23
CA GLY A 113 10.14 -0.20 8.04
C GLY A 113 9.70 -1.56 8.55
N ILE A 114 8.43 -1.68 8.99
CA ILE A 114 7.82 -2.97 9.33
C ILE A 114 7.78 -3.88 8.10
N PHE A 115 7.36 -3.35 6.94
CA PHE A 115 7.35 -4.10 5.70
C PHE A 115 8.74 -4.65 5.36
N HIS A 116 9.75 -3.79 5.32
CA HIS A 116 11.13 -4.20 5.01
C HIS A 116 11.67 -5.23 6.01
N ALA A 117 11.42 -5.04 7.31
CA ALA A 117 11.86 -5.98 8.34
C ALA A 117 11.18 -7.36 8.23
N LEU A 118 9.90 -7.42 7.83
CA LEU A 118 9.17 -8.69 7.63
C LEU A 118 9.69 -9.49 6.43
N ILE A 119 10.17 -8.83 5.38
CA ILE A 119 10.69 -9.50 4.17
C ILE A 119 12.22 -9.53 4.11
N GLY A 120 12.90 -9.17 5.21
CA GLY A 120 14.35 -9.31 5.33
C GLY A 120 15.18 -8.27 4.56
N ILE A 121 14.63 -7.11 4.23
CA ILE A 121 15.38 -6.00 3.61
C ILE A 121 16.11 -5.25 4.72
N GLU A 122 17.44 -5.31 4.73
CA GLU A 122 18.27 -4.81 5.82
C GLU A 122 18.98 -3.47 5.54
N SER A 123 19.02 -3.04 4.28
CA SER A 123 19.71 -1.81 3.87
C SER A 123 18.99 -1.14 2.69
N ARG A 124 19.37 0.13 2.43
CA ARG A 124 18.91 0.86 1.26
C ARG A 124 19.31 0.16 -0.04
N ASP A 125 20.55 -0.34 -0.14
CA ASP A 125 21.04 -1.02 -1.34
C ASP A 125 20.28 -2.32 -1.60
N ALA A 126 19.97 -3.07 -0.54
CA ALA A 126 19.12 -4.26 -0.62
C ALA A 126 17.70 -3.90 -1.11
N LEU A 127 17.14 -2.77 -0.66
CA LEU A 127 15.84 -2.30 -1.14
C LEU A 127 15.90 -1.90 -2.61
N LEU A 128 16.91 -1.15 -3.04
CA LEU A 128 17.04 -0.67 -4.41
C LEU A 128 17.16 -1.80 -5.44
N SER A 129 17.70 -2.95 -5.04
CA SER A 129 17.79 -4.16 -5.87
C SER A 129 16.64 -5.14 -5.67
N HIS A 130 15.67 -4.84 -4.77
CA HIS A 130 14.63 -5.79 -4.41
C HIS A 130 13.41 -5.72 -5.35
N PRO A 131 12.82 -6.87 -5.77
CA PRO A 131 11.64 -6.89 -6.65
C PRO A 131 10.42 -6.14 -6.09
N LYS A 132 10.34 -5.93 -4.77
CA LYS A 132 9.27 -5.19 -4.10
C LYS A 132 9.52 -3.68 -3.97
N LEU A 133 10.57 -3.13 -4.59
CA LEU A 133 10.87 -1.69 -4.53
C LEU A 133 9.70 -0.84 -5.00
N GLY A 134 9.11 -1.18 -6.15
CA GLY A 134 7.95 -0.45 -6.69
C GLY A 134 6.75 -0.47 -5.73
N ALA A 135 6.40 -1.64 -5.19
CA ALA A 135 5.31 -1.75 -4.21
C ALA A 135 5.61 -1.02 -2.89
N SER A 136 6.89 -0.99 -2.46
CA SER A 136 7.31 -0.21 -1.30
C SER A 136 7.15 1.29 -1.52
N TRP A 137 7.51 1.78 -2.70
CA TRP A 137 7.32 3.18 -3.11
C TRP A 137 5.83 3.55 -3.17
N GLU A 138 5.03 2.75 -3.87
CA GLU A 138 3.57 2.89 -3.98
C GLU A 138 2.93 3.04 -2.60
N ALA A 139 3.19 2.09 -1.68
CA ALA A 139 2.62 2.12 -0.35
C ALA A 139 3.09 3.34 0.48
N TYR A 140 4.37 3.69 0.40
CA TYR A 140 4.92 4.86 1.09
C TYR A 140 4.22 6.14 0.63
N CYS A 141 4.15 6.39 -0.67
CA CYS A 141 3.49 7.57 -1.23
C CYS A 141 2.00 7.59 -0.92
N MET A 142 1.32 6.45 -1.05
CA MET A 142 -0.10 6.33 -0.75
C MET A 142 -0.39 6.65 0.73
N GLU A 143 0.39 6.13 1.69
CA GLU A 143 0.19 6.43 3.12
C GLU A 143 0.44 7.92 3.42
N GLN A 144 1.42 8.58 2.76
CA GLN A 144 1.60 10.04 2.90
C GLN A 144 0.38 10.81 2.36
N ILE A 145 -0.11 10.45 1.19
CA ILE A 145 -1.30 11.07 0.61
C ILE A 145 -2.51 10.83 1.51
N LEU A 146 -2.77 9.60 1.94
CA LEU A 146 -3.93 9.28 2.77
C LEU A 146 -3.85 9.86 4.19
N ALA A 147 -2.66 10.11 4.71
CA ALA A 147 -2.47 10.85 5.96
C ALA A 147 -2.93 12.32 5.83
N LEU A 148 -2.70 12.93 4.67
CA LEU A 148 -3.11 14.30 4.37
C LEU A 148 -4.60 14.42 4.05
N VAL A 149 -5.10 13.56 3.15
CA VAL A 149 -6.46 13.72 2.59
C VAL A 149 -7.53 12.90 3.30
N GLY A 150 -7.13 11.97 4.17
CA GLY A 150 -8.01 10.96 4.75
C GLY A 150 -8.20 9.75 3.82
N SER A 151 -8.68 8.64 4.40
CA SER A 151 -8.85 7.37 3.66
C SER A 151 -10.32 7.02 3.39
N HIS A 152 -11.25 7.91 3.68
CA HIS A 152 -12.69 7.59 3.65
C HIS A 152 -13.20 7.34 2.22
N GLU A 153 -12.74 8.11 1.24
CA GLU A 153 -13.11 7.99 -0.17
C GLU A 153 -11.89 7.64 -1.05
N ALA A 154 -11.14 6.64 -0.59
CA ALA A 154 -9.94 6.15 -1.24
C ALA A 154 -10.13 4.72 -1.72
N TYR A 155 -9.88 4.47 -3.00
CA TYR A 155 -10.08 3.19 -3.67
C TYR A 155 -8.91 2.91 -4.62
N PHE A 156 -8.71 1.66 -4.99
CA PHE A 156 -8.01 1.35 -6.24
C PHE A 156 -9.04 0.93 -7.29
N TRP A 157 -8.64 0.88 -8.54
CA TRP A 157 -9.50 0.33 -9.58
C TRP A 157 -8.71 -0.64 -10.46
N ALA A 158 -9.33 -1.78 -10.80
CA ALA A 158 -8.74 -2.75 -11.70
C ALA A 158 -9.79 -3.55 -12.45
N THR A 159 -9.46 -3.92 -13.68
CA THR A 159 -10.27 -4.80 -14.53
C THR A 159 -9.59 -6.16 -14.68
N HIS A 160 -10.38 -7.21 -14.99
CA HIS A 160 -9.81 -8.51 -15.33
C HIS A 160 -8.99 -8.51 -16.63
N ALA A 161 -9.12 -7.47 -17.46
CA ALA A 161 -8.34 -7.26 -18.68
C ALA A 161 -6.96 -6.60 -18.44
N GLY A 162 -6.61 -6.34 -17.15
CA GLY A 162 -5.29 -5.83 -16.76
C GLY A 162 -5.15 -4.31 -16.73
N ALA A 163 -6.22 -3.52 -16.95
CA ALA A 163 -6.16 -2.09 -16.67
C ALA A 163 -6.30 -1.86 -15.16
N GLU A 164 -5.49 -0.95 -14.60
CA GLU A 164 -5.41 -0.68 -13.18
C GLU A 164 -5.11 0.80 -12.92
N LEU A 165 -5.60 1.31 -11.78
CA LEU A 165 -5.25 2.58 -11.17
C LEU A 165 -4.93 2.34 -9.69
N ASP A 166 -3.77 2.80 -9.23
CA ASP A 166 -3.29 2.51 -7.88
C ASP A 166 -4.12 3.18 -6.81
N LEU A 167 -4.52 4.46 -7.01
CA LEU A 167 -5.35 5.19 -6.06
C LEU A 167 -6.34 6.10 -6.77
N LEU A 168 -7.63 5.95 -6.46
CA LEU A 168 -8.73 6.82 -6.87
C LEU A 168 -9.23 7.57 -5.63
N LEU A 169 -9.31 8.89 -5.74
CA LEU A 169 -9.79 9.79 -4.69
C LEU A 169 -10.97 10.62 -5.19
N PHE A 170 -11.96 10.83 -4.32
CA PHE A 170 -13.06 11.77 -4.56
C PHE A 170 -12.86 12.99 -3.67
N ARG A 171 -12.55 14.14 -4.27
CA ARG A 171 -12.30 15.38 -3.53
C ARG A 171 -12.92 16.58 -4.21
N LYS A 172 -13.63 17.41 -3.42
CA LYS A 172 -14.23 18.67 -3.92
C LYS A 172 -15.05 18.48 -5.20
N GLY A 173 -15.77 17.34 -5.31
CA GLY A 173 -16.56 16.97 -6.48
C GLY A 173 -15.74 16.48 -7.69
N LYS A 174 -14.43 16.29 -7.57
CA LYS A 174 -13.54 15.80 -8.62
C LYS A 174 -13.12 14.36 -8.38
N ARG A 175 -12.88 13.64 -9.48
CA ARG A 175 -12.27 12.31 -9.51
C ARG A 175 -10.78 12.45 -9.82
N LEU A 176 -9.94 12.21 -8.83
CA LEU A 176 -8.50 12.30 -8.96
C LEU A 176 -7.90 10.89 -8.96
N GLY A 177 -7.16 10.57 -10.01
CA GLY A 177 -6.34 9.37 -10.07
C GLY A 177 -4.93 9.65 -9.59
N VAL A 178 -4.32 8.69 -8.87
CA VAL A 178 -2.89 8.71 -8.57
C VAL A 178 -2.29 7.38 -8.98
N GLU A 179 -1.20 7.44 -9.70
CA GLU A 179 -0.39 6.31 -10.14
C GLU A 179 1.01 6.44 -9.55
N PHE A 180 1.60 5.37 -9.06
CA PHE A 180 2.92 5.41 -8.44
C PHE A 180 3.95 4.70 -9.32
N LYS A 181 5.03 5.39 -9.68
CA LYS A 181 6.10 4.83 -10.51
C LYS A 181 7.46 5.08 -9.87
N TYR A 182 8.19 4.00 -9.57
CA TYR A 182 9.60 4.11 -9.16
C TYR A 182 10.47 4.00 -10.40
N MET A 183 10.70 5.12 -11.06
CA MET A 183 11.53 5.24 -12.27
C MET A 183 11.89 6.70 -12.54
N ASP A 184 12.96 6.95 -13.30
CA ASP A 184 13.49 8.30 -13.53
C ASP A 184 12.60 9.17 -14.44
N ALA A 185 11.94 8.56 -15.42
CA ALA A 185 11.12 9.29 -16.40
C ALA A 185 9.84 8.50 -16.72
N PRO A 186 8.78 8.66 -15.92
CA PRO A 186 7.49 8.04 -16.19
C PRO A 186 6.94 8.47 -17.56
N ARG A 187 6.34 7.51 -18.26
CA ARG A 187 5.68 7.73 -19.54
C ARG A 187 4.22 7.28 -19.46
N MET A 188 3.40 7.83 -20.32
CA MET A 188 2.02 7.41 -20.48
C MET A 188 1.94 5.92 -20.85
N THR A 189 1.05 5.20 -20.17
CA THR A 189 0.81 3.78 -20.43
C THR A 189 -0.63 3.55 -20.92
N PRO A 190 -0.89 2.44 -21.65
CA PRO A 190 -2.26 2.08 -22.04
C PRO A 190 -3.21 1.93 -20.84
N SER A 191 -2.71 1.47 -19.68
CA SER A 191 -3.48 1.35 -18.45
C SER A 191 -3.93 2.72 -17.91
N MET A 192 -3.01 3.71 -17.89
CA MET A 192 -3.32 5.08 -17.47
C MET A 192 -4.40 5.72 -18.35
N ASN A 193 -4.27 5.60 -19.68
CA ASN A 193 -5.29 6.12 -20.63
C ASN A 193 -6.64 5.46 -20.38
N ARG A 194 -6.64 4.14 -20.21
CA ARG A 194 -7.86 3.39 -19.94
C ARG A 194 -8.49 3.80 -18.61
N ALA A 195 -7.71 4.03 -17.59
CA ALA A 195 -8.20 4.51 -16.31
C ALA A 195 -8.82 5.92 -16.41
N CYS A 196 -8.16 6.84 -17.13
CA CYS A 196 -8.70 8.18 -17.39
C CYS A 196 -10.05 8.13 -18.10
N GLU A 197 -10.19 7.32 -19.15
CA GLU A 197 -11.42 7.17 -19.93
C GLU A 197 -12.54 6.49 -19.12
N ASP A 198 -12.26 5.30 -18.56
CA ASP A 198 -13.26 4.46 -17.91
C ASP A 198 -13.79 5.10 -16.61
N LEU A 199 -12.93 5.77 -15.85
CA LEU A 199 -13.27 6.43 -14.58
C LEU A 199 -13.66 7.90 -14.76
N LYS A 200 -13.49 8.46 -15.97
CA LYS A 200 -13.72 9.89 -16.27
C LYS A 200 -12.95 10.78 -15.28
N LEU A 201 -11.63 10.54 -15.16
CA LEU A 201 -10.79 11.28 -14.22
C LEU A 201 -10.68 12.75 -14.64
N ASP A 202 -10.88 13.66 -13.70
CA ASP A 202 -10.61 15.09 -13.89
C ASP A 202 -9.11 15.33 -14.01
N LYS A 203 -8.30 14.58 -13.24
CA LYS A 203 -6.83 14.65 -13.26
C LYS A 203 -6.21 13.30 -12.87
N LEU A 204 -5.12 12.94 -13.51
CA LEU A 204 -4.24 11.83 -13.14
C LEU A 204 -2.88 12.39 -12.71
N LEU A 205 -2.45 12.07 -11.50
CA LEU A 205 -1.16 12.42 -10.93
C LEU A 205 -0.26 11.18 -10.96
N VAL A 206 0.86 11.25 -11.67
CA VAL A 206 1.87 10.19 -11.69
C VAL A 206 2.99 10.58 -10.72
N VAL A 207 3.04 9.93 -9.56
CA VAL A 207 4.01 10.25 -8.50
C VAL A 207 5.26 9.40 -8.67
N TYR A 208 6.42 10.05 -8.74
CA TYR A 208 7.71 9.40 -8.95
C TYR A 208 8.80 9.97 -8.01
N PRO A 209 9.98 9.31 -7.86
CA PRO A 209 11.00 9.73 -6.91
C PRO A 209 11.85 10.94 -7.37
N GLY A 210 11.63 11.45 -8.59
CA GLY A 210 12.33 12.64 -9.08
C GLY A 210 11.75 13.94 -8.52
N SER A 211 12.46 15.04 -8.77
CA SER A 211 12.14 16.38 -8.27
C SER A 211 11.49 17.29 -9.32
N LEU A 212 11.44 16.89 -10.58
CA LEU A 212 10.88 17.71 -11.65
C LEU A 212 9.41 17.38 -11.88
N SER A 213 8.59 18.40 -12.05
CA SER A 213 7.18 18.26 -12.41
C SER A 213 6.97 18.63 -13.87
N PHE A 214 6.27 17.78 -14.63
CA PHE A 214 5.95 18.00 -16.05
C PHE A 214 4.65 17.32 -16.44
N SER A 215 4.01 17.80 -17.51
CA SER A 215 2.77 17.22 -18.03
C SER A 215 3.04 16.18 -19.10
N LEU A 216 2.35 15.03 -19.01
CA LEU A 216 2.30 14.01 -20.07
C LEU A 216 1.16 14.28 -21.05
N ASP A 217 0.06 14.86 -20.56
CA ASP A 217 -1.12 15.22 -21.32
C ASP A 217 -1.89 16.34 -20.58
N ARG A 218 -2.95 16.86 -21.19
CA ARG A 218 -3.78 17.96 -20.65
C ARG A 218 -4.28 17.69 -19.21
N ASN A 219 -4.61 16.44 -18.90
CA ASN A 219 -5.12 16.02 -17.59
C ASN A 219 -4.22 15.02 -16.88
N MET A 220 -2.93 14.91 -17.26
CA MET A 220 -2.00 13.94 -16.69
C MET A 220 -0.65 14.62 -16.41
N ASP A 221 -0.28 14.72 -15.12
CA ASP A 221 0.98 15.31 -14.68
C ASP A 221 1.87 14.28 -13.97
N VAL A 222 3.17 14.37 -14.23
CA VAL A 222 4.21 13.68 -13.45
C VAL A 222 4.73 14.64 -12.40
N LEU A 223 4.77 14.19 -11.15
CA LEU A 223 5.02 15.04 -9.99
C LEU A 223 5.96 14.35 -9.00
N SER A 224 6.75 15.13 -8.29
CA SER A 224 7.35 14.66 -7.04
C SER A 224 6.24 14.37 -6.01
N LEU A 225 6.55 13.58 -4.97
CA LEU A 225 5.58 13.36 -3.89
C LEU A 225 5.20 14.68 -3.21
N ASP A 226 6.16 15.57 -2.96
CA ASP A 226 5.91 16.86 -2.31
C ASP A 226 4.96 17.76 -3.12
N ASP A 227 5.12 17.80 -4.44
CA ASP A 227 4.23 18.58 -5.30
C ASP A 227 2.84 17.95 -5.42
N ALA A 228 2.76 16.62 -5.45
CA ALA A 228 1.49 15.91 -5.39
C ALA A 228 0.72 16.20 -4.08
N LEU A 229 1.41 16.22 -2.93
CA LEU A 229 0.82 16.57 -1.65
C LEU A 229 0.28 18.01 -1.64
N LYS A 230 1.04 19.01 -2.15
CA LYS A 230 0.57 20.40 -2.27
C LYS A 230 -0.69 20.53 -3.12
N ILE A 231 -0.75 19.84 -4.27
CA ILE A 231 -1.93 19.84 -5.16
C ILE A 231 -3.14 19.20 -4.46
N LEU A 232 -2.92 18.13 -3.70
CA LEU A 232 -3.98 17.42 -3.00
C LEU A 232 -4.46 18.17 -1.75
N GLU A 233 -3.66 19.05 -1.13
CA GLU A 233 -4.04 19.90 -0.01
C GLU A 233 -4.92 21.07 -0.44
N SER A 234 -4.61 21.70 -1.59
CA SER A 234 -5.36 22.85 -2.16
C SER A 234 -6.76 22.47 -2.59
#